data_83c5a732ed943954c52da1caefc52492
#
_entry.id   83c5a732ed943954c52da1caefc52492
#
_cell.length_a   1.000
_cell.length_b   1.000
_cell.length_c   1.000
_cell.angle_alpha   90.00
_cell.angle_beta   90.00
_cell.angle_gamma   90.00
#
_symmetry.space_group_name_H-M   'P 1'
#
loop_
_entity.id
_entity.type
_entity.pdbx_description
1 polymer ?
#
loop_
_entity_poly.entity_id
_entity_poly.type
_entity_poly.pdbx_seq_one_letter_code
_entity_poly.pdbx_strand_id
1 'polypeptide(L)'
;CQEYEKELKSFAYSKLSEENRLTCDMLLLYFHTRASLGKNSALDEPLGPGLGVQAQLPILLAEYTFRTKEDISDYLKLLSTVRPYFQSIIKLEKQKSQSGLFMSDTTLDRILKQCHSFVANPDSNYMDDIFAQKLKAFSNPAFSSEDQKKLCTYHHKLILTEVIPAYQDRKSVV
;
A
#
# COMPACT_ATOMS: atom_id res chain seq x y z
N CYS A 1 -12.36 13.03 2.21
CA CYS A 1 -12.47 13.93 1.04
C CYS A 1 -13.31 15.18 1.37
N GLN A 2 -14.54 15.05 1.91
CA GLN A 2 -15.40 16.20 2.25
C GLN A 2 -14.76 17.16 3.25
N GLU A 3 -14.03 16.64 4.23
CA GLU A 3 -13.30 17.46 5.21
C GLU A 3 -12.20 18.29 4.54
N TYR A 4 -11.36 17.67 3.73
CA TYR A 4 -10.31 18.37 2.96
C TYR A 4 -10.88 19.39 1.96
N GLU A 5 -12.02 19.09 1.32
CA GLU A 5 -12.71 20.06 0.46
C GLU A 5 -13.16 21.29 1.27
N LYS A 6 -13.68 21.09 2.49
CA LYS A 6 -14.07 22.17 3.38
C LYS A 6 -12.86 23.00 3.85
N GLU A 7 -11.76 22.33 4.22
CA GLU A 7 -10.52 23.01 4.61
C GLU A 7 -9.96 23.85 3.47
N LEU A 8 -9.89 23.31 2.24
CA LEU A 8 -9.42 24.07 1.07
C LEU A 8 -10.28 25.30 0.80
N LYS A 9 -11.60 25.21 0.95
CA LYS A 9 -12.52 26.35 0.80
C LYS A 9 -12.34 27.41 1.88
N SER A 10 -11.70 27.11 3.01
CA SER A 10 -11.43 28.06 4.09
C SER A 10 -10.26 29.00 3.79
N PHE A 11 -9.39 28.67 2.83
CA PHE A 11 -8.28 29.53 2.44
C PHE A 11 -8.79 30.81 1.74
N ALA A 12 -8.12 31.94 2.03
CA ALA A 12 -8.40 33.20 1.33
C ALA A 12 -7.89 33.14 -0.11
N TYR A 13 -8.68 32.59 -1.02
CA TYR A 13 -8.31 32.33 -2.41
C TYR A 13 -7.68 33.54 -3.12
N SER A 14 -8.20 34.75 -2.86
CA SER A 14 -7.67 36.00 -3.44
C SER A 14 -6.22 36.34 -2.99
N LYS A 15 -5.78 35.77 -1.87
CA LYS A 15 -4.41 35.98 -1.34
C LYS A 15 -3.42 34.92 -1.84
N LEU A 16 -3.88 33.88 -2.52
CA LEU A 16 -3.02 32.84 -3.06
C LEU A 16 -2.28 33.37 -4.31
N SER A 17 -1.04 32.89 -4.52
CA SER A 17 -0.33 33.07 -5.79
C SER A 17 -1.08 32.34 -6.91
N GLU A 18 -0.79 32.69 -8.17
CA GLU A 18 -1.41 32.05 -9.34
C GLU A 18 -1.21 30.54 -9.34
N GLU A 19 -0.01 30.07 -9.06
CA GLU A 19 0.34 28.63 -8.95
C GLU A 19 -0.47 27.95 -7.84
N ASN A 20 -0.57 28.58 -6.67
CA ASN A 20 -1.34 28.02 -5.54
C ASN A 20 -2.84 28.05 -5.80
N ARG A 21 -3.37 29.00 -6.58
CA ARG A 21 -4.78 29.00 -7.02
C ARG A 21 -5.04 27.81 -7.92
N LEU A 22 -4.19 27.57 -8.91
CA LEU A 22 -4.30 26.40 -9.80
C LEU A 22 -4.28 25.09 -8.99
N THR A 23 -3.33 24.96 -8.05
CA THR A 23 -3.25 23.81 -7.17
C THR A 23 -4.53 23.65 -6.33
N CYS A 24 -5.03 24.73 -5.77
CA CYS A 24 -6.29 24.73 -4.98
C CYS A 24 -7.48 24.27 -5.82
N ASP A 25 -7.63 24.79 -7.05
CA ASP A 25 -8.71 24.43 -7.96
C ASP A 25 -8.64 22.96 -8.38
N MET A 26 -7.44 22.46 -8.69
CA MET A 26 -7.21 21.03 -8.99
C MET A 26 -7.58 20.13 -7.82
N LEU A 27 -7.14 20.47 -6.60
CA LEU A 27 -7.45 19.71 -5.40
C LEU A 27 -8.94 19.77 -5.05
N LEU A 28 -9.60 20.92 -5.19
CA LEU A 28 -11.03 21.05 -5.00
C LEU A 28 -11.82 20.17 -5.98
N LEU A 29 -11.45 20.18 -7.26
CA LEU A 29 -12.06 19.31 -8.26
C LEU A 29 -11.85 17.83 -7.91
N TYR A 30 -10.63 17.45 -7.53
CA TYR A 30 -10.28 16.09 -7.14
C TYR A 30 -11.10 15.62 -5.95
N PHE A 31 -11.13 16.39 -4.84
CA PHE A 31 -11.85 15.98 -3.64
C PHE A 31 -13.37 16.00 -3.83
N HIS A 32 -13.89 16.96 -4.60
CA HIS A 32 -15.31 17.00 -4.96
C HIS A 32 -15.73 15.75 -5.74
N THR A 33 -14.95 15.41 -6.77
CA THR A 33 -15.19 14.22 -7.59
C THR A 33 -15.12 12.95 -6.74
N ARG A 34 -14.09 12.81 -5.90
CA ARG A 34 -13.96 11.67 -4.98
C ARG A 34 -15.11 11.58 -3.97
N ALA A 35 -15.57 12.72 -3.44
CA ALA A 35 -16.69 12.75 -2.52
C ALA A 35 -18.02 12.36 -3.19
N SER A 36 -18.23 12.77 -4.45
CA SER A 36 -19.43 12.40 -5.22
C SER A 36 -19.47 10.91 -5.55
N LEU A 37 -18.30 10.27 -5.73
CA LEU A 37 -18.19 8.83 -5.97
C LEU A 37 -18.41 8.00 -4.70
N GLY A 38 -18.42 8.60 -3.51
CA GLY A 38 -18.51 7.88 -2.24
C GLY A 38 -19.73 6.96 -2.11
N LYS A 39 -20.84 7.28 -2.77
CA LYS A 39 -22.03 6.40 -2.84
C LYS A 39 -21.81 5.14 -3.68
N ASN A 40 -20.81 5.17 -4.57
CA ASN A 40 -20.46 4.09 -5.49
C ASN A 40 -19.18 3.37 -5.05
N SER A 41 -18.74 3.58 -3.81
CA SER A 41 -17.49 2.95 -3.29
C SER A 41 -17.52 1.40 -3.34
N ALA A 42 -18.71 0.80 -3.33
CA ALA A 42 -18.87 -0.64 -3.53
C ALA A 42 -18.52 -1.12 -4.96
N LEU A 43 -18.41 -0.19 -5.93
CA LEU A 43 -17.97 -0.49 -7.30
C LEU A 43 -16.44 -0.36 -7.45
N ASP A 44 -15.73 0.14 -6.44
CA ASP A 44 -14.27 0.14 -6.46
C ASP A 44 -13.72 -1.29 -6.46
N GLU A 45 -12.71 -1.54 -7.30
CA GLU A 45 -12.02 -2.82 -7.41
C GLU A 45 -10.58 -2.68 -6.91
N PRO A 46 -10.35 -2.76 -5.57
CA PRO A 46 -9.01 -2.65 -5.00
C PRO A 46 -8.11 -3.83 -5.39
N LEU A 47 -8.72 -4.96 -5.73
CA LEU A 47 -8.04 -6.16 -6.20
C LEU A 47 -8.27 -6.34 -7.70
N GLY A 48 -7.22 -6.62 -8.45
CA GLY A 48 -7.34 -6.88 -9.88
C GLY A 48 -6.06 -7.47 -10.46
N PRO A 49 -6.14 -8.26 -11.55
CA PRO A 49 -4.98 -8.98 -12.08
C PRO A 49 -3.83 -8.10 -12.57
N GLY A 50 -4.08 -6.82 -12.88
CA GLY A 50 -3.05 -5.90 -13.39
C GLY A 50 -2.64 -4.87 -12.36
N LEU A 51 -3.58 -4.02 -11.95
CA LEU A 51 -3.34 -2.85 -11.10
C LEU A 51 -3.86 -3.01 -9.67
N GLY A 52 -4.26 -4.20 -9.28
CA GLY A 52 -4.75 -4.46 -7.93
C GLY A 52 -3.65 -4.31 -6.88
N VAL A 53 -4.07 -3.96 -5.66
CA VAL A 53 -3.17 -3.73 -4.52
C VAL A 53 -2.23 -4.93 -4.29
N GLN A 54 -2.71 -6.16 -4.50
CA GLN A 54 -1.90 -7.36 -4.32
C GLN A 54 -0.69 -7.42 -5.27
N ALA A 55 -0.80 -6.82 -6.46
CA ALA A 55 0.29 -6.78 -7.43
C ALA A 55 1.17 -5.54 -7.23
N GLN A 56 0.56 -4.40 -6.91
CA GLN A 56 1.26 -3.11 -6.84
C GLN A 56 1.99 -2.89 -5.52
N LEU A 57 1.44 -3.35 -4.39
CA LEU A 57 2.03 -3.06 -3.08
C LEU A 57 3.47 -3.57 -2.92
N PRO A 58 3.82 -4.82 -3.33
CA PRO A 58 5.21 -5.27 -3.25
C PRO A 58 6.16 -4.45 -4.11
N ILE A 59 5.71 -3.97 -5.27
CA ILE A 59 6.49 -3.11 -6.17
C ILE A 59 6.74 -1.76 -5.50
N LEU A 60 5.70 -1.12 -4.97
CA LEU A 60 5.82 0.17 -4.28
C LEU A 60 6.77 0.07 -3.07
N LEU A 61 6.67 -1.01 -2.30
CA LEU A 61 7.58 -1.28 -1.19
C LEU A 61 9.02 -1.52 -1.68
N ALA A 62 9.18 -2.22 -2.80
CA ALA A 62 10.49 -2.43 -3.42
C ALA A 62 11.10 -1.13 -3.97
N GLU A 63 10.30 -0.18 -4.42
CA GLU A 63 10.76 1.13 -4.94
C GLU A 63 10.98 2.18 -3.85
N TYR A 64 10.55 1.94 -2.62
CA TYR A 64 10.71 2.89 -1.51
C TYR A 64 12.18 3.28 -1.32
N THR A 65 12.51 4.56 -1.33
CA THR A 65 13.90 5.05 -1.32
C THR A 65 14.36 5.43 0.08
N PHE A 66 15.53 4.96 0.51
CA PHE A 66 16.16 5.33 1.76
C PHE A 66 17.10 6.51 1.55
N ARG A 67 16.77 7.68 2.05
CA ARG A 67 17.58 8.91 2.04
C ARG A 67 18.12 9.23 3.44
N THR A 68 17.34 8.91 4.46
CA THR A 68 17.64 9.12 5.87
C THR A 68 17.46 7.83 6.67
N LYS A 69 17.88 7.83 7.94
CA LYS A 69 17.61 6.72 8.87
C LYS A 69 16.13 6.59 9.20
N GLU A 70 15.45 7.70 9.24
CA GLU A 70 14.01 7.80 9.48
C GLU A 70 13.25 7.06 8.38
N ASP A 71 13.66 7.18 7.12
CA ASP A 71 13.03 6.46 6.00
C ASP A 71 13.07 4.95 6.18
N ILE A 72 14.17 4.40 6.72
CA ILE A 72 14.28 2.97 7.01
C ILE A 72 13.31 2.56 8.12
N SER A 73 13.23 3.38 9.19
CA SER A 73 12.30 3.15 10.28
C SER A 73 10.84 3.23 9.81
N ASP A 74 10.52 4.20 8.97
CA ASP A 74 9.18 4.40 8.45
C ASP A 74 8.79 3.31 7.46
N TYR A 75 9.72 2.84 6.65
CA TYR A 75 9.51 1.66 5.79
C TYR A 75 9.18 0.41 6.62
N LEU A 76 9.92 0.14 7.69
CA LEU A 76 9.65 -1.01 8.56
C LEU A 76 8.29 -0.87 9.29
N LYS A 77 7.92 0.35 9.71
CA LYS A 77 6.57 0.62 10.24
C LYS A 77 5.51 0.38 9.17
N LEU A 78 5.75 0.80 7.92
CA LEU A 78 4.83 0.58 6.81
C LEU A 78 4.59 -0.91 6.58
N LEU A 79 5.62 -1.75 6.62
CA LEU A 79 5.47 -3.21 6.53
C LEU A 79 4.53 -3.76 7.61
N SER A 80 4.59 -3.25 8.84
CA SER A 80 3.71 -3.69 9.92
C SER A 80 2.24 -3.33 9.71
N THR A 81 1.94 -2.40 8.81
CA THR A 81 0.56 -2.00 8.46
C THR A 81 -0.04 -2.81 7.31
N VAL A 82 0.75 -3.64 6.64
CA VAL A 82 0.29 -4.41 5.47
C VAL A 82 -0.85 -5.35 5.82
N ARG A 83 -0.72 -6.12 6.90
CA ARG A 83 -1.75 -7.07 7.31
C ARG A 83 -3.09 -6.40 7.65
N PRO A 84 -3.19 -5.40 8.54
CA PRO A 84 -4.45 -4.72 8.80
C PRO A 84 -5.02 -4.01 7.57
N TYR A 85 -4.18 -3.52 6.66
CA TYR A 85 -4.65 -2.97 5.39
C TYR A 85 -5.35 -4.03 4.53
N PHE A 86 -4.74 -5.21 4.34
CA PHE A 86 -5.39 -6.31 3.62
C PHE A 86 -6.67 -6.81 4.29
N GLN A 87 -6.71 -6.83 5.63
CA GLN A 87 -7.94 -7.16 6.36
C GLN A 87 -9.08 -6.18 6.04
N SER A 88 -8.79 -4.89 5.86
CA SER A 88 -9.79 -3.90 5.45
C SER A 88 -10.31 -4.17 4.02
N ILE A 89 -9.43 -4.58 3.11
CA ILE A 89 -9.82 -4.98 1.73
C ILE A 89 -10.70 -6.24 1.77
N ILE A 90 -10.31 -7.25 2.53
CA ILE A 90 -11.12 -8.48 2.71
C ILE A 90 -12.52 -8.15 3.23
N LYS A 91 -12.61 -7.24 4.21
CA LYS A 91 -13.90 -6.78 4.73
C LYS A 91 -14.76 -6.11 3.65
N LEU A 92 -14.16 -5.27 2.81
CA LEU A 92 -14.84 -4.63 1.68
C LEU A 92 -15.32 -5.68 0.67
N GLU A 93 -14.46 -6.62 0.26
CA GLU A 93 -14.83 -7.66 -0.70
C GLU A 93 -15.98 -8.56 -0.18
N LYS A 94 -15.99 -8.88 1.13
CA LYS A 94 -17.12 -9.60 1.74
C LYS A 94 -18.42 -8.79 1.66
N GLN A 95 -18.39 -7.49 1.89
CA GLN A 95 -19.56 -6.62 1.75
C GLN A 95 -20.04 -6.56 0.30
N LYS A 96 -19.11 -6.48 -0.67
CA LYS A 96 -19.42 -6.54 -2.10
C LYS A 96 -20.07 -7.86 -2.49
N SER A 97 -19.52 -8.98 -2.01
CA SER A 97 -20.09 -10.32 -2.25
C SER A 97 -21.53 -10.42 -1.73
N GLN A 98 -21.80 -9.94 -0.53
CA GLN A 98 -23.15 -9.91 0.06
C GLN A 98 -24.13 -9.03 -0.76
N SER A 99 -23.64 -8.06 -1.50
CA SER A 99 -24.43 -7.16 -2.35
C SER A 99 -24.52 -7.62 -3.79
N GLY A 100 -23.97 -8.79 -4.13
CA GLY A 100 -23.95 -9.31 -5.51
C GLY A 100 -23.01 -8.55 -6.45
N LEU A 101 -22.05 -7.79 -5.89
CA LEU A 101 -21.08 -6.97 -6.64
C LEU A 101 -19.67 -7.58 -6.64
N PHE A 102 -19.55 -8.87 -6.36
CA PHE A 102 -18.26 -9.54 -6.33
C PHE A 102 -17.68 -9.74 -7.74
N MET A 103 -16.35 -9.83 -7.82
CA MET A 103 -15.64 -10.06 -9.07
C MET A 103 -15.97 -11.42 -9.69
N SER A 104 -15.69 -11.60 -10.99
CA SER A 104 -15.86 -12.88 -11.66
C SER A 104 -14.86 -13.94 -11.17
N ASP A 105 -15.23 -15.23 -11.24
CA ASP A 105 -14.37 -16.36 -10.86
C ASP A 105 -13.01 -16.32 -11.60
N THR A 106 -13.01 -15.98 -12.89
CA THR A 106 -11.79 -15.85 -13.69
C THR A 106 -10.85 -14.77 -13.13
N THR A 107 -11.42 -13.64 -12.68
CA THR A 107 -10.64 -12.56 -12.06
C THR A 107 -10.08 -13.00 -10.71
N LEU A 108 -10.91 -13.65 -9.90
CA LEU A 108 -10.52 -14.19 -8.60
C LEU A 108 -9.37 -15.20 -8.73
N ASP A 109 -9.48 -16.15 -9.66
CA ASP A 109 -8.44 -17.16 -9.91
C ASP A 109 -7.08 -16.54 -10.29
N ARG A 110 -7.09 -15.49 -11.09
CA ARG A 110 -5.85 -14.78 -11.46
C ARG A 110 -5.22 -14.08 -10.25
N ILE A 111 -6.03 -13.44 -9.42
CA ILE A 111 -5.57 -12.80 -8.19
C ILE A 111 -5.01 -13.83 -7.22
N LEU A 112 -5.70 -14.95 -7.03
CA LEU A 112 -5.24 -16.04 -6.16
C LEU A 112 -3.92 -16.63 -6.64
N LYS A 113 -3.75 -16.86 -7.96
CA LYS A 113 -2.47 -17.31 -8.52
C LYS A 113 -1.33 -16.35 -8.24
N GLN A 114 -1.55 -15.04 -8.38
CA GLN A 114 -0.53 -14.02 -8.05
C GLN A 114 -0.15 -14.07 -6.57
N CYS A 115 -1.13 -14.15 -5.69
CA CYS A 115 -0.89 -14.24 -4.25
C CYS A 115 -0.14 -15.51 -3.88
N HIS A 116 -0.52 -16.68 -4.45
CA HIS A 116 0.17 -17.94 -4.23
C HIS A 116 1.62 -17.89 -4.72
N SER A 117 1.87 -17.30 -5.88
CA SER A 117 3.24 -17.12 -6.39
C SER A 117 4.09 -16.26 -5.48
N PHE A 118 3.51 -15.17 -4.93
CA PHE A 118 4.23 -14.26 -4.02
C PHE A 118 4.63 -14.95 -2.71
N VAL A 119 3.81 -15.84 -2.17
CA VAL A 119 4.05 -16.55 -0.90
C VAL A 119 4.65 -17.94 -1.06
N ALA A 120 5.02 -18.34 -2.27
CA ALA A 120 5.50 -19.70 -2.54
C ALA A 120 6.78 -20.04 -1.78
N ASN A 121 7.67 -19.07 -1.61
CA ASN A 121 8.95 -19.22 -0.91
C ASN A 121 9.10 -18.13 0.16
N PRO A 122 8.41 -18.24 1.30
CA PRO A 122 8.38 -17.20 2.31
C PRO A 122 9.76 -16.92 2.92
N ASP A 123 10.58 -17.95 3.14
CA ASP A 123 11.92 -17.84 3.75
C ASP A 123 12.98 -17.24 2.79
N SER A 124 12.68 -17.13 1.51
CA SER A 124 13.53 -16.53 0.47
C SER A 124 12.74 -15.56 -0.39
N ASN A 125 11.97 -14.69 0.24
CA ASN A 125 11.20 -13.68 -0.48
C ASN A 125 12.13 -12.59 -1.04
N TYR A 126 11.97 -12.25 -2.32
CA TYR A 126 12.80 -11.26 -3.02
C TYR A 126 12.86 -9.88 -2.36
N MET A 127 11.86 -9.54 -1.54
CA MET A 127 11.85 -8.28 -0.79
C MET A 127 13.01 -8.19 0.22
N ASP A 128 13.45 -9.32 0.77
CA ASP A 128 14.61 -9.35 1.68
C ASP A 128 15.90 -9.00 0.95
N ASP A 129 16.07 -9.51 -0.27
CA ASP A 129 17.24 -9.21 -1.10
C ASP A 129 17.27 -7.73 -1.50
N ILE A 130 16.12 -7.19 -1.91
CA ILE A 130 15.99 -5.77 -2.25
C ILE A 130 16.29 -4.89 -1.04
N PHE A 131 15.75 -5.22 0.12
CA PHE A 131 16.01 -4.46 1.36
C PHE A 131 17.50 -4.47 1.73
N ALA A 132 18.14 -5.64 1.69
CA ALA A 132 19.56 -5.78 1.96
C ALA A 132 20.44 -4.99 0.96
N GLN A 133 20.10 -5.00 -0.33
CA GLN A 133 20.80 -4.20 -1.35
C GLN A 133 20.66 -2.70 -1.09
N LYS A 134 19.46 -2.23 -0.74
CA LYS A 134 19.20 -0.83 -0.41
C LYS A 134 19.97 -0.37 0.84
N LEU A 135 20.04 -1.21 1.88
CA LEU A 135 20.84 -0.91 3.07
C LEU A 135 22.33 -0.79 2.74
N LYS A 136 22.86 -1.66 1.87
CA LYS A 136 24.26 -1.56 1.40
C LYS A 136 24.50 -0.28 0.59
N ALA A 137 23.54 0.11 -0.26
CA ALA A 137 23.61 1.33 -1.06
C ALA A 137 23.46 2.60 -0.20
N PHE A 138 22.80 2.50 0.93
CA PHE A 138 22.64 3.57 1.90
C PHE A 138 23.96 3.78 2.66
N SER A 139 24.91 4.51 2.02
CA SER A 139 26.22 4.82 2.56
C SER A 139 26.14 5.82 3.71
N ASN A 140 25.75 5.37 4.89
CA ASN A 140 25.81 6.18 6.10
C ASN A 140 26.80 5.56 7.09
N PRO A 141 27.93 6.23 7.43
CA PRO A 141 28.93 5.72 8.35
C PRO A 141 28.40 5.41 9.76
N ALA A 142 27.21 5.86 10.08
CA ALA A 142 26.55 5.57 11.35
C ALA A 142 25.83 4.21 11.40
N PHE A 143 25.86 3.39 10.33
CA PHE A 143 25.37 2.02 10.35
C PHE A 143 26.54 1.03 10.33
N SER A 144 26.72 0.35 11.44
CA SER A 144 27.67 -0.77 11.51
C SER A 144 27.14 -1.98 10.71
N SER A 145 28.03 -2.90 10.34
CA SER A 145 27.64 -4.19 9.73
C SER A 145 26.68 -4.99 10.62
N GLU A 146 26.79 -4.79 11.95
CA GLU A 146 25.90 -5.44 12.91
C GLU A 146 24.50 -4.83 12.90
N ASP A 147 24.39 -3.49 12.78
CA ASP A 147 23.10 -2.81 12.67
C ASP A 147 22.38 -3.22 11.38
N GLN A 148 23.12 -3.32 10.26
CA GLN A 148 22.54 -3.80 9.00
C GLN A 148 21.99 -5.24 9.14
N LYS A 149 22.71 -6.14 9.80
CA LYS A 149 22.23 -7.51 10.06
C LYS A 149 20.98 -7.51 10.92
N LYS A 150 20.93 -6.71 11.99
CA LYS A 150 19.75 -6.56 12.86
C LYS A 150 18.53 -6.06 12.07
N LEU A 151 18.72 -5.06 11.21
CA LEU A 151 17.65 -4.53 10.36
C LEU A 151 17.16 -5.56 9.35
N CYS A 152 18.06 -6.31 8.68
CA CYS A 152 17.67 -7.38 7.78
C CYS A 152 16.89 -8.49 8.51
N THR A 153 17.34 -8.90 9.70
CA THR A 153 16.64 -9.90 10.51
C THR A 153 15.24 -9.41 10.91
N TYR A 154 15.11 -8.13 11.29
CA TYR A 154 13.83 -7.54 11.64
C TYR A 154 12.90 -7.39 10.43
N HIS A 155 13.44 -6.98 9.27
CA HIS A 155 12.72 -6.94 8.00
C HIS A 155 12.16 -8.32 7.65
N HIS A 156 13.00 -9.35 7.64
CA HIS A 156 12.60 -10.73 7.36
C HIS A 156 11.49 -11.20 8.31
N LYS A 157 11.61 -10.88 9.60
CA LYS A 157 10.54 -11.17 10.57
C LYS A 157 9.23 -10.51 10.16
N LEU A 158 9.23 -9.23 9.75
CA LEU A 158 8.01 -8.52 9.31
C LEU A 158 7.44 -9.13 8.02
N ILE A 159 8.29 -9.55 7.09
CA ILE A 159 7.84 -10.29 5.91
C ILE A 159 7.07 -11.54 6.35
N LEU A 160 7.62 -12.35 7.25
CA LEU A 160 7.00 -13.60 7.69
C LEU A 160 5.75 -13.41 8.57
N THR A 161 5.69 -12.34 9.38
CA THR A 161 4.58 -12.15 10.35
C THR A 161 3.48 -11.24 9.86
N GLU A 162 3.75 -10.33 8.94
CA GLU A 162 2.80 -9.32 8.49
C GLU A 162 2.48 -9.44 6.99
N VAL A 163 3.52 -9.53 6.15
CA VAL A 163 3.32 -9.50 4.70
C VAL A 163 2.82 -10.84 4.18
N ILE A 164 3.52 -11.93 4.45
CA ILE A 164 3.14 -13.27 3.98
C ILE A 164 1.73 -13.67 4.48
N PRO A 165 1.38 -13.51 5.77
CA PRO A 165 0.03 -13.82 6.23
C PRO A 165 -1.04 -12.96 5.56
N ALA A 166 -0.78 -11.67 5.28
CA ALA A 166 -1.71 -10.80 4.57
C ALA A 166 -2.11 -11.37 3.19
N TYR A 167 -1.19 -12.03 2.51
CA TYR A 167 -1.43 -12.68 1.22
C TYR A 167 -2.03 -14.08 1.35
N GLN A 168 -1.85 -14.76 2.49
CA GLN A 168 -2.42 -16.08 2.77
C GLN A 168 -3.87 -16.01 3.26
N ASP A 169 -4.21 -14.99 4.06
CA ASP A 169 -5.54 -14.83 4.70
C ASP A 169 -6.69 -14.67 3.69
N ARG A 170 -6.38 -14.51 2.39
CA ARG A 170 -7.38 -14.38 1.31
C ARG A 170 -8.20 -15.63 1.03
N LYS A 171 -7.79 -16.80 1.49
CA LYS A 171 -8.61 -18.01 1.41
C LYS A 171 -9.97 -17.88 2.11
N SER A 172 -10.15 -16.85 2.94
CA SER A 172 -11.38 -16.58 3.69
C SER A 172 -12.33 -15.57 3.02
N VAL A 173 -12.05 -15.16 1.78
CA VAL A 173 -12.93 -14.24 0.99
C VAL A 173 -13.94 -15.01 0.15
N VAL A 174 -13.75 -16.32 0.01
CA VAL A 174 -14.65 -17.24 -0.72
C VAL A 174 -15.41 -18.09 0.28
#